data_0d4c18c17d38038c1c247fa83dac07e4
#
_entry.id   0d4c18c17d38038c1c247fa83dac07e4
#
_cell.length_a   1.000
_cell.length_b   1.000
_cell.length_c   1.000
_cell.angle_alpha   90.00
_cell.angle_beta   90.00
_cell.angle_gamma   90.00
#
_symmetry.space_group_name_H-M   'P 1'
#
loop_
_entity.id
_entity.type
_entity.pdbx_description
1 polymer ?
#
loop_
_entity_poly.entity_id
_entity_poly.type
_entity_poly.pdbx_seq_one_letter_code
_entity_poly.pdbx_strand_id
1 'polypeptide(L)'
;MNMPRTKFIPNGENIVHTFSDLEYKNRQSCLRKHMAKNNIDAVIFTSIHGINYYSDFLYCSFGRPYALVITHNKATTVSANIDGGQPWRRTFGENLVYTDWQKDSFFYALQQLVQNKGRIGIEHDHITKERLDKLKNAFESAEFVDISIDCMRMRSIKSDEEIAHIIQGANVCDIGGAALVEAIKEGAPEHEVALHSTQAMVREIAKRYPHSELMDTWTWFQSGINTDGA
;
A
#
# COMPACT_ATOMS: atom_id res chain seq x y z
N MET A 1 18.26 -24.30 16.13
CA MET A 1 18.82 -23.40 15.09
C MET A 1 18.28 -22.00 15.33
N ASN A 2 19.14 -20.99 15.50
CA ASN A 2 18.66 -19.62 15.56
C ASN A 2 18.23 -19.20 14.15
N MET A 3 16.96 -18.90 13.97
CA MET A 3 16.44 -18.37 12.72
C MET A 3 17.08 -16.99 12.43
N PRO A 4 17.57 -16.72 11.22
CA PRO A 4 18.11 -15.40 10.88
C PRO A 4 17.02 -14.33 11.05
N ARG A 5 17.39 -13.13 11.49
CA ARG A 5 16.43 -12.05 11.75
C ARG A 5 15.79 -11.49 10.48
N THR A 6 16.50 -11.64 9.35
CA THR A 6 16.02 -11.23 8.02
C THR A 6 16.43 -12.24 6.97
N LYS A 7 15.68 -12.30 5.87
CA LYS A 7 15.98 -13.15 4.71
C LYS A 7 15.35 -12.61 3.44
N PHE A 8 15.83 -13.08 2.29
CA PHE A 8 15.18 -12.91 1.00
C PHE A 8 14.42 -14.19 0.64
N ILE A 9 13.18 -14.05 0.15
CA ILE A 9 12.35 -15.19 -0.24
C ILE A 9 11.82 -14.94 -1.65
N PRO A 10 12.64 -15.15 -2.71
CA PRO A 10 12.12 -15.14 -4.07
C PRO A 10 11.14 -16.30 -4.27
N ASN A 11 10.02 -16.04 -4.93
CA ASN A 11 8.95 -17.03 -5.10
C ASN A 11 8.33 -16.95 -6.50
N GLY A 12 8.87 -17.69 -7.44
CA GLY A 12 8.38 -17.77 -8.80
C GLY A 12 8.62 -16.51 -9.62
N GLU A 13 7.65 -16.15 -10.44
CA GLU A 13 7.68 -14.95 -11.29
C GLU A 13 6.96 -13.77 -10.61
N ASN A 14 7.37 -12.55 -10.95
CA ASN A 14 6.67 -11.36 -10.53
C ASN A 14 5.30 -11.30 -11.22
N ILE A 15 4.32 -10.73 -10.55
CA ILE A 15 3.00 -10.47 -11.14
C ILE A 15 3.09 -9.37 -12.21
N VAL A 16 2.04 -9.26 -13.01
CA VAL A 16 1.83 -8.05 -13.81
C VAL A 16 1.43 -6.92 -12.88
N HIS A 17 2.25 -5.88 -12.78
CA HIS A 17 1.98 -4.73 -11.94
C HIS A 17 0.78 -3.92 -12.42
N THR A 18 0.14 -3.19 -11.50
CA THR A 18 -1.01 -2.34 -11.78
C THR A 18 -0.69 -1.23 -12.78
N PHE A 19 0.49 -0.64 -12.67
CA PHE A 19 0.99 0.40 -13.57
C PHE A 19 2.25 -0.07 -14.28
N SER A 20 2.63 0.66 -15.32
CA SER A 20 3.88 0.38 -16.03
C SER A 20 5.12 0.60 -15.14
N ASP A 21 6.19 -0.09 -15.47
CA ASP A 21 7.50 0.14 -14.85
C ASP A 21 7.94 1.60 -14.92
N LEU A 22 7.57 2.30 -16.00
CA LEU A 22 7.89 3.71 -16.19
C LEU A 22 7.16 4.57 -15.18
N GLU A 23 5.90 4.27 -14.92
CA GLU A 23 5.09 5.02 -13.94
C GLU A 23 5.69 4.88 -12.53
N TYR A 24 6.04 3.67 -12.07
CA TYR A 24 6.69 3.50 -10.77
C TYR A 24 8.06 4.19 -10.68
N LYS A 25 8.85 4.13 -11.74
CA LYS A 25 10.13 4.85 -11.82
C LYS A 25 9.93 6.36 -11.73
N ASN A 26 8.90 6.91 -12.39
CA ASN A 26 8.57 8.33 -12.35
C ASN A 26 8.14 8.77 -10.94
N ARG A 27 7.26 8.00 -10.28
CA ARG A 27 6.83 8.25 -8.89
C ARG A 27 8.02 8.28 -7.94
N GLN A 28 8.86 7.25 -7.99
CA GLN A 28 10.08 7.18 -7.17
C GLN A 28 11.08 8.28 -7.51
N SER A 29 11.21 8.68 -8.78
CA SER A 29 12.08 9.78 -9.20
C SER A 29 11.59 11.12 -8.67
N CYS A 30 10.28 11.38 -8.68
CA CYS A 30 9.67 12.56 -8.09
C CYS A 30 9.98 12.67 -6.60
N LEU A 31 9.80 11.58 -5.86
CA LEU A 31 10.14 11.51 -4.44
C LEU A 31 11.65 11.74 -4.21
N ARG A 32 12.52 11.09 -4.98
CA ARG A 32 13.98 11.28 -4.85
C ARG A 32 14.44 12.71 -5.13
N LYS A 33 13.80 13.41 -6.07
CA LYS A 33 14.04 14.85 -6.30
C LYS A 33 13.67 15.67 -5.07
N HIS A 34 12.54 15.37 -4.44
CA HIS A 34 12.12 16.01 -3.19
C HIS A 34 13.12 15.71 -2.06
N MET A 35 13.54 14.47 -1.91
CA MET A 35 14.54 14.04 -0.94
C MET A 35 15.86 14.83 -1.12
N ALA A 36 16.36 14.91 -2.33
CA ALA A 36 17.59 15.65 -2.63
C ALA A 36 17.47 17.14 -2.30
N LYS A 37 16.34 17.78 -2.66
CA LYS A 37 16.07 19.18 -2.37
C LYS A 37 16.03 19.48 -0.86
N ASN A 38 15.57 18.53 -0.04
CA ASN A 38 15.35 18.72 1.39
C ASN A 38 16.41 18.00 2.25
N ASN A 39 17.50 17.50 1.65
CA ASN A 39 18.56 16.74 2.31
C ASN A 39 18.01 15.55 3.12
N ILE A 40 17.08 14.78 2.54
CA ILE A 40 16.53 13.57 3.11
C ILE A 40 17.28 12.38 2.51
N ASP A 41 17.89 11.55 3.35
CA ASP A 41 18.74 10.43 2.93
C ASP A 41 17.92 9.17 2.60
N ALA A 42 16.82 8.97 3.33
CA ALA A 42 15.91 7.86 3.12
C ALA A 42 14.47 8.25 3.51
N VAL A 43 13.50 7.54 2.95
CA VAL A 43 12.10 7.64 3.36
C VAL A 43 11.62 6.26 3.78
N ILE A 44 10.90 6.19 4.90
CA ILE A 44 10.26 4.97 5.41
C ILE A 44 8.75 5.19 5.41
N PHE A 45 8.08 4.62 4.42
CA PHE A 45 6.62 4.55 4.38
C PHE A 45 6.12 3.40 5.24
N THR A 46 5.07 3.63 6.01
CA THR A 46 4.38 2.60 6.80
C THR A 46 2.89 2.56 6.51
N SER A 47 2.35 3.56 5.80
CA SER A 47 0.96 3.54 5.36
C SER A 47 0.77 2.59 4.18
N ILE A 48 -0.41 1.97 4.13
CA ILE A 48 -0.82 1.14 2.99
C ILE A 48 -0.78 1.93 1.68
N HIS A 49 -1.18 3.21 1.73
CA HIS A 49 -1.19 4.11 0.58
C HIS A 49 0.21 4.43 0.08
N GLY A 50 1.13 4.80 0.99
CA GLY A 50 2.52 5.09 0.63
C GLY A 50 3.24 3.87 0.06
N ILE A 51 3.11 2.72 0.71
CA ILE A 51 3.72 1.45 0.25
C ILE A 51 3.18 1.07 -1.13
N ASN A 52 1.85 1.03 -1.31
CA ASN A 52 1.25 0.64 -2.57
C ASN A 52 1.58 1.62 -3.70
N TYR A 53 1.50 2.93 -3.46
CA TYR A 53 1.73 3.95 -4.48
C TYR A 53 3.12 3.87 -5.12
N TYR A 54 4.15 3.60 -4.32
CA TYR A 54 5.54 3.58 -4.79
C TYR A 54 6.08 2.20 -5.13
N SER A 55 5.37 1.10 -4.78
CA SER A 55 5.88 -0.26 -4.97
C SER A 55 4.85 -1.29 -5.46
N ASP A 56 3.61 -0.91 -5.73
CA ASP A 56 2.48 -1.81 -6.04
C ASP A 56 2.11 -2.81 -4.93
N PHE A 57 2.92 -2.89 -3.88
CA PHE A 57 2.67 -3.86 -2.83
C PHE A 57 1.49 -3.44 -1.94
N LEU A 58 0.37 -4.13 -2.11
CA LEU A 58 -0.79 -4.01 -1.24
C LEU A 58 -0.74 -5.12 -0.18
N TYR A 59 -0.55 -4.73 1.07
CA TYR A 59 -0.49 -5.67 2.17
C TYR A 59 -1.78 -5.70 3.00
N CYS A 60 -1.98 -6.80 3.71
CA CYS A 60 -3.09 -6.94 4.64
C CYS A 60 -2.65 -6.52 6.05
N SER A 61 -3.33 -5.51 6.61
CA SER A 61 -2.94 -4.90 7.88
C SER A 61 -3.47 -5.67 9.10
N PHE A 62 -2.95 -6.87 9.37
CA PHE A 62 -3.31 -7.67 10.54
C PHE A 62 -2.28 -7.57 11.68
N GLY A 63 -1.95 -6.34 12.08
CA GLY A 63 -1.12 -6.10 13.28
C GLY A 63 0.38 -6.31 13.10
N ARG A 64 0.85 -6.87 11.98
CA ARG A 64 2.28 -6.93 11.68
C ARG A 64 2.75 -5.68 10.98
N PRO A 65 3.93 -5.14 11.32
CA PRO A 65 4.45 -3.96 10.65
C PRO A 65 4.99 -4.30 9.26
N TYR A 66 4.71 -3.41 8.31
CA TYR A 66 5.28 -3.39 6.96
C TYR A 66 5.88 -2.02 6.70
N ALA A 67 6.83 -1.96 5.79
CA ALA A 67 7.38 -0.71 5.33
C ALA A 67 7.79 -0.78 3.86
N LEU A 68 7.90 0.38 3.23
CA LEU A 68 8.69 0.59 2.04
C LEU A 68 9.79 1.59 2.36
N VAL A 69 11.02 1.19 2.15
CA VAL A 69 12.20 2.05 2.30
C VAL A 69 12.62 2.52 0.91
N ILE A 70 12.65 3.83 0.70
CA ILE A 70 13.19 4.44 -0.52
C ILE A 70 14.42 5.25 -0.15
N THR A 71 15.54 4.89 -0.76
CA THR A 71 16.80 5.65 -0.74
C THR A 71 17.03 6.30 -2.09
N HIS A 72 18.11 7.06 -2.23
CA HIS A 72 18.47 7.66 -3.53
C HIS A 72 18.63 6.64 -4.66
N ASN A 73 18.97 5.38 -4.34
CA ASN A 73 19.30 4.38 -5.34
C ASN A 73 18.36 3.17 -5.37
N LYS A 74 17.65 2.89 -4.26
CA LYS A 74 16.85 1.67 -4.11
C LYS A 74 15.45 1.95 -3.58
N ALA A 75 14.55 1.00 -3.84
CA ALA A 75 13.25 0.89 -3.19
C ALA A 75 13.09 -0.57 -2.72
N THR A 76 12.87 -0.76 -1.43
CA THR A 76 12.82 -2.10 -0.82
C THR A 76 11.65 -2.17 0.15
N THR A 77 10.71 -3.08 -0.09
CA THR A 77 9.66 -3.38 0.87
C THR A 77 10.19 -4.24 2.02
N VAL A 78 9.69 -3.98 3.22
CA VAL A 78 9.98 -4.80 4.41
C VAL A 78 8.70 -5.48 4.84
N SER A 79 8.70 -6.81 4.86
CA SER A 79 7.49 -7.62 5.08
C SER A 79 7.71 -8.70 6.13
N ALA A 80 6.61 -9.21 6.69
CA ALA A 80 6.63 -10.26 7.69
C ALA A 80 6.85 -11.66 7.07
N ASN A 81 7.56 -12.53 7.77
CA ASN A 81 7.84 -13.90 7.32
C ASN A 81 6.58 -14.75 7.10
N ILE A 82 5.47 -14.42 7.74
CA ILE A 82 4.21 -15.15 7.54
C ILE A 82 3.71 -15.05 6.08
N ASP A 83 4.04 -13.95 5.40
CA ASP A 83 3.68 -13.70 3.99
C ASP A 83 4.83 -14.00 3.04
N GLY A 84 5.88 -14.66 3.53
CA GLY A 84 7.13 -14.86 2.77
C GLY A 84 6.92 -15.44 1.38
N GLY A 85 7.50 -14.78 0.38
CA GLY A 85 7.37 -15.09 -1.05
C GLY A 85 6.33 -14.25 -1.77
N GLN A 86 5.15 -14.01 -1.21
CA GLN A 86 4.11 -13.19 -1.82
C GLN A 86 4.54 -11.72 -1.98
N PRO A 87 5.10 -11.04 -0.94
CA PRO A 87 5.58 -9.67 -1.08
C PRO A 87 6.65 -9.50 -2.16
N TRP A 88 7.56 -10.48 -2.30
CA TRP A 88 8.56 -10.44 -3.35
C TRP A 88 7.95 -10.45 -4.75
N ARG A 89 6.92 -11.26 -4.98
CA ARG A 89 6.23 -11.34 -6.28
C ARG A 89 5.49 -10.05 -6.64
N ARG A 90 4.96 -9.35 -5.64
CA ARG A 90 4.07 -8.19 -5.81
C ARG A 90 4.77 -6.85 -5.72
N THR A 91 6.02 -6.83 -5.29
CA THR A 91 6.75 -5.58 -5.09
C THR A 91 7.45 -5.14 -6.37
N PHE A 92 7.16 -3.92 -6.83
CA PHE A 92 8.02 -3.23 -7.77
C PHE A 92 9.29 -2.74 -7.06
N GLY A 93 10.36 -3.50 -7.14
CA GLY A 93 11.62 -3.30 -6.43
C GLY A 93 12.06 -4.54 -5.66
N GLU A 94 12.85 -4.33 -4.61
CA GLU A 94 13.35 -5.40 -3.76
C GLU A 94 12.39 -5.69 -2.59
N ASN A 95 12.48 -6.90 -2.02
CA ASN A 95 11.75 -7.25 -0.81
C ASN A 95 12.69 -7.90 0.22
N LEU A 96 12.65 -7.40 1.45
CA LEU A 96 13.36 -7.94 2.61
C LEU A 96 12.33 -8.46 3.62
N VAL A 97 12.46 -9.73 3.98
CA VAL A 97 11.56 -10.38 4.95
C VAL A 97 12.20 -10.38 6.34
N TYR A 98 11.50 -9.86 7.34
CA TYR A 98 11.89 -10.02 8.75
C TYR A 98 11.18 -11.24 9.38
N THR A 99 11.86 -11.95 10.29
CA THR A 99 11.42 -13.29 10.73
C THR A 99 10.65 -13.31 12.04
N ASP A 100 11.00 -12.46 13.00
CA ASP A 100 10.44 -12.48 14.34
C ASP A 100 10.07 -11.07 14.79
N TRP A 101 8.76 -10.77 14.76
CA TRP A 101 8.24 -9.47 15.12
C TRP A 101 8.39 -9.17 16.64
N GLN A 102 8.36 -10.20 17.49
CA GLN A 102 8.48 -10.04 18.95
C GLN A 102 9.88 -9.63 19.38
N LYS A 103 10.88 -9.92 18.56
CA LYS A 103 12.28 -9.51 18.77
C LYS A 103 12.64 -8.21 18.05
N ASP A 104 11.65 -7.40 17.69
CA ASP A 104 11.84 -6.17 16.93
C ASP A 104 12.67 -6.34 15.64
N SER A 105 12.57 -7.53 15.00
CA SER A 105 13.29 -7.83 13.77
C SER A 105 12.87 -6.95 12.60
N PHE A 106 11.69 -6.34 12.66
CA PHE A 106 11.27 -5.31 11.72
C PHE A 106 12.21 -4.09 11.75
N PHE A 107 12.50 -3.55 12.91
CA PHE A 107 13.41 -2.39 13.04
C PHE A 107 14.85 -2.76 12.66
N TYR A 108 15.27 -3.99 12.97
CA TYR A 108 16.55 -4.51 12.49
C TYR A 108 16.62 -4.58 10.97
N ALA A 109 15.54 -5.01 10.30
CA ALA A 109 15.47 -4.99 8.83
C ALA A 109 15.59 -3.58 8.26
N LEU A 110 14.95 -2.58 8.89
CA LEU A 110 15.10 -1.17 8.49
C LEU A 110 16.55 -0.69 8.63
N GLN A 111 17.25 -1.07 9.72
CA GLN A 111 18.65 -0.72 9.92
C GLN A 111 19.60 -1.33 8.87
N GLN A 112 19.23 -2.41 8.20
CA GLN A 112 20.00 -2.96 7.09
C GLN A 112 19.85 -2.15 5.79
N LEU A 113 18.77 -1.37 5.67
CA LEU A 113 18.44 -0.62 4.48
C LEU A 113 18.77 0.87 4.61
N VAL A 114 18.77 1.40 5.83
CA VAL A 114 18.96 2.82 6.13
C VAL A 114 20.11 2.99 7.10
N GLN A 115 20.96 3.98 6.86
CA GLN A 115 22.06 4.31 7.78
C GLN A 115 21.50 5.02 9.02
N ASN A 116 22.09 4.71 10.20
CA ASN A 116 21.75 5.38 11.46
C ASN A 116 22.41 6.78 11.52
N LYS A 117 22.09 7.64 10.58
CA LYS A 117 22.53 9.04 10.51
C LYS A 117 21.73 9.80 9.48
N GLY A 118 21.83 11.13 9.52
CA GLY A 118 21.19 12.00 8.54
C GLY A 118 19.69 12.13 8.76
N ARG A 119 18.95 12.42 7.71
CA ARG A 119 17.52 12.75 7.76
C ARG A 119 16.68 11.65 7.15
N ILE A 120 15.71 11.15 7.91
CA ILE A 120 14.78 10.08 7.50
C ILE A 120 13.37 10.66 7.43
N GLY A 121 12.78 10.63 6.22
CA GLY A 121 11.38 11.00 6.01
C GLY A 121 10.44 9.91 6.49
N ILE A 122 9.39 10.28 7.22
CA ILE A 122 8.33 9.40 7.68
C ILE A 122 6.96 10.06 7.58
N GLU A 123 5.90 9.28 7.60
CA GLU A 123 4.51 9.75 7.55
C GLU A 123 4.00 10.02 8.98
N HIS A 124 4.06 11.27 9.45
CA HIS A 124 3.59 11.65 10.80
C HIS A 124 2.09 11.50 10.98
N ASP A 125 1.31 11.61 9.93
CA ASP A 125 -0.14 11.43 9.92
C ASP A 125 -0.57 9.96 10.04
N HIS A 126 0.36 9.02 9.88
CA HIS A 126 0.08 7.59 9.92
C HIS A 126 0.82 6.83 11.02
N ILE A 127 2.06 7.20 11.32
CA ILE A 127 2.89 6.44 12.25
C ILE A 127 2.35 6.53 13.68
N THR A 128 2.19 5.38 14.35
CA THR A 128 1.80 5.39 15.75
C THR A 128 2.96 5.85 16.64
N LYS A 129 2.61 6.43 17.82
CA LYS A 129 3.62 6.86 18.78
C LYS A 129 4.59 5.74 19.17
N GLU A 130 4.09 4.54 19.43
CA GLU A 130 4.92 3.37 19.77
C GLU A 130 5.92 3.05 18.65
N ARG A 131 5.48 3.03 17.39
CA ARG A 131 6.37 2.78 16.26
C ARG A 131 7.41 3.87 16.07
N LEU A 132 7.02 5.13 16.28
CA LEU A 132 7.95 6.25 16.22
C LEU A 132 9.02 6.16 17.33
N ASP A 133 8.62 5.84 18.55
CA ASP A 133 9.56 5.68 19.68
C ASP A 133 10.56 4.54 19.40
N LYS A 134 10.10 3.41 18.87
CA LYS A 134 10.95 2.29 18.46
C LYS A 134 11.87 2.64 17.28
N LEU A 135 11.39 3.43 16.30
CA LEU A 135 12.24 3.94 15.22
C LEU A 135 13.33 4.86 15.75
N LYS A 136 13.01 5.79 16.67
CA LYS A 136 13.99 6.67 17.29
C LYS A 136 15.05 5.88 18.06
N ASN A 137 14.66 4.83 18.78
CA ASN A 137 15.61 3.94 19.46
C ASN A 137 16.48 3.14 18.46
N ALA A 138 15.92 2.75 17.31
CA ALA A 138 16.68 2.04 16.28
C ALA A 138 17.64 2.95 15.49
N PHE A 139 17.34 4.25 15.41
CA PHE A 139 18.08 5.25 14.64
C PHE A 139 18.41 6.48 15.49
N GLU A 140 19.14 6.28 16.60
CA GLU A 140 19.43 7.31 17.60
C GLU A 140 20.16 8.54 17.06
N SER A 141 20.92 8.38 15.97
CA SER A 141 21.71 9.46 15.34
C SER A 141 21.01 10.08 14.12
N ALA A 142 19.78 9.69 13.81
CA ALA A 142 19.02 10.22 12.70
C ALA A 142 17.99 11.27 13.14
N GLU A 143 17.76 12.26 12.27
CA GLU A 143 16.66 13.22 12.39
C GLU A 143 15.44 12.68 11.61
N PHE A 144 14.28 12.59 12.25
CA PHE A 144 13.03 12.23 11.57
C PHE A 144 12.29 13.47 11.14
N VAL A 145 11.90 13.50 9.85
CA VAL A 145 11.18 14.62 9.23
C VAL A 145 9.85 14.16 8.64
N ASP A 146 8.84 14.99 8.75
CA ASP A 146 7.53 14.71 8.18
C ASP A 146 7.52 14.94 6.66
N ILE A 147 6.99 13.95 5.93
CA ILE A 147 6.80 14.00 4.49
C ILE A 147 5.34 13.84 4.05
N SER A 148 4.42 13.74 5.01
CA SER A 148 3.00 13.40 4.75
C SER A 148 2.37 14.33 3.71
N ILE A 149 2.46 15.64 3.94
CA ILE A 149 1.86 16.66 3.07
C ILE A 149 2.51 16.69 1.69
N ASP A 150 3.83 16.54 1.61
CA ASP A 150 4.54 16.57 0.33
C ASP A 150 4.21 15.32 -0.50
N CYS A 151 4.13 14.15 0.11
CA CYS A 151 3.67 12.94 -0.55
C CYS A 151 2.21 13.04 -0.99
N MET A 152 1.34 13.63 -0.19
CA MET A 152 -0.04 13.88 -0.58
C MET A 152 -0.10 14.80 -1.82
N ARG A 153 0.66 15.89 -1.85
CA ARG A 153 0.74 16.79 -3.00
C ARG A 153 1.23 16.08 -4.27
N MET A 154 2.24 15.21 -4.17
CA MET A 154 2.73 14.41 -5.30
C MET A 154 1.62 13.52 -5.86
N ARG A 155 0.84 12.84 -5.00
CA ARG A 155 -0.28 11.99 -5.40
C ARG A 155 -1.52 12.76 -5.87
N SER A 156 -1.63 14.05 -5.57
CA SER A 156 -2.77 14.87 -6.00
C SER A 156 -2.77 15.16 -7.50
N ILE A 157 -1.59 15.17 -8.13
CA ILE A 157 -1.45 15.36 -9.58
C ILE A 157 -1.39 13.97 -10.20
N LYS A 158 -2.43 13.59 -10.94
CA LYS A 158 -2.57 12.26 -11.51
C LYS A 158 -1.84 12.13 -12.84
N SER A 159 -1.18 11.01 -13.06
CA SER A 159 -0.65 10.63 -14.37
C SER A 159 -1.75 10.18 -15.33
N ASP A 160 -1.44 10.08 -16.62
CA ASP A 160 -2.38 9.56 -17.62
C ASP A 160 -2.78 8.11 -17.34
N GLU A 161 -1.86 7.29 -16.83
CA GLU A 161 -2.17 5.90 -16.43
C GLU A 161 -3.12 5.88 -15.22
N GLU A 162 -2.91 6.73 -14.22
CA GLU A 162 -3.80 6.87 -13.06
C GLU A 162 -5.19 7.33 -13.48
N ILE A 163 -5.29 8.29 -14.40
CA ILE A 163 -6.57 8.78 -14.95
C ILE A 163 -7.28 7.64 -15.67
N ALA A 164 -6.57 6.86 -16.49
CA ALA A 164 -7.15 5.71 -17.18
C ALA A 164 -7.74 4.68 -16.20
N HIS A 165 -7.04 4.36 -15.11
CA HIS A 165 -7.55 3.47 -14.07
C HIS A 165 -8.74 4.05 -13.31
N ILE A 166 -8.74 5.34 -13.02
CA ILE A 166 -9.89 6.03 -12.40
C ILE A 166 -11.14 5.92 -13.29
N ILE A 167 -10.98 6.13 -14.60
CA ILE A 167 -12.09 5.97 -15.56
C ILE A 167 -12.60 4.54 -15.56
N GLN A 168 -11.71 3.53 -15.55
CA GLN A 168 -12.13 2.12 -15.49
C GLN A 168 -12.84 1.81 -14.15
N GLY A 169 -12.37 2.35 -13.05
CA GLY A 169 -13.04 2.22 -11.75
C GLY A 169 -14.45 2.82 -11.78
N ALA A 170 -14.63 4.01 -12.35
CA ALA A 170 -15.94 4.63 -12.54
C ALA A 170 -16.89 3.74 -13.36
N ASN A 171 -16.42 3.19 -14.48
CA ASN A 171 -17.21 2.26 -15.29
C ASN A 171 -17.65 0.99 -14.53
N VAL A 172 -16.79 0.47 -13.64
CA VAL A 172 -17.15 -0.67 -12.77
C VAL A 172 -18.22 -0.24 -11.75
N CYS A 173 -18.12 0.96 -11.19
CA CYS A 173 -19.13 1.51 -10.28
C CYS A 173 -20.49 1.68 -11.00
N ASP A 174 -20.51 2.12 -12.25
CA ASP A 174 -21.75 2.24 -13.02
C ASP A 174 -22.45 0.88 -13.22
N ILE A 175 -21.67 -0.18 -13.46
CA ILE A 175 -22.19 -1.57 -13.54
C ILE A 175 -22.78 -2.00 -12.18
N GLY A 176 -22.07 -1.70 -11.08
CA GLY A 176 -22.57 -1.94 -9.74
C GLY A 176 -23.85 -1.18 -9.43
N GLY A 177 -23.92 0.09 -9.84
CA GLY A 177 -25.11 0.93 -9.71
C GLY A 177 -26.33 0.39 -10.48
N ALA A 178 -26.12 -0.06 -11.72
CA ALA A 178 -27.18 -0.68 -12.50
C ALA A 178 -27.70 -1.97 -11.84
N ALA A 179 -26.80 -2.83 -11.40
CA ALA A 179 -27.17 -4.07 -10.70
C ALA A 179 -27.90 -3.78 -9.35
N LEU A 180 -27.52 -2.72 -8.66
CA LEU A 180 -28.18 -2.28 -7.43
C LEU A 180 -29.63 -1.88 -7.72
N VAL A 181 -29.87 -1.08 -8.77
CA VAL A 181 -31.23 -0.64 -9.14
C VAL A 181 -32.11 -1.85 -9.48
N GLU A 182 -31.59 -2.85 -10.17
CA GLU A 182 -32.33 -4.08 -10.49
C GLU A 182 -32.70 -4.90 -9.25
N ALA A 183 -31.89 -4.83 -8.19
CA ALA A 183 -32.11 -5.59 -6.96
C ALA A 183 -33.11 -4.91 -5.99
N ILE A 184 -33.39 -3.62 -6.16
CA ILE A 184 -34.32 -2.88 -5.31
C ILE A 184 -35.76 -3.33 -5.59
N LYS A 185 -36.36 -4.01 -4.62
CA LYS A 185 -37.74 -4.49 -4.65
C LYS A 185 -38.37 -4.33 -3.27
N GLU A 186 -39.70 -4.23 -3.22
CA GLU A 186 -40.42 -4.23 -1.97
C GLU A 186 -40.08 -5.49 -1.13
N GLY A 187 -39.67 -5.28 0.12
CA GLY A 187 -39.28 -6.34 1.03
C GLY A 187 -37.86 -6.88 0.83
N ALA A 188 -37.09 -6.39 -0.14
CA ALA A 188 -35.69 -6.80 -0.28
C ALA A 188 -34.83 -6.27 0.88
N PRO A 189 -34.07 -7.15 1.57
CA PRO A 189 -33.18 -6.69 2.63
C PRO A 189 -32.00 -5.87 2.06
N GLU A 190 -31.56 -4.85 2.80
CA GLU A 190 -30.44 -3.96 2.38
C GLU A 190 -29.16 -4.73 2.00
N HIS A 191 -28.82 -5.76 2.77
CA HIS A 191 -27.62 -6.56 2.50
C HIS A 191 -27.71 -7.33 1.20
N GLU A 192 -28.88 -7.82 0.79
CA GLU A 192 -29.06 -8.51 -0.48
C GLU A 192 -28.90 -7.56 -1.66
N VAL A 193 -29.40 -6.34 -1.56
CA VAL A 193 -29.21 -5.29 -2.57
C VAL A 193 -27.73 -4.93 -2.68
N ALA A 194 -27.04 -4.74 -1.55
CA ALA A 194 -25.60 -4.45 -1.51
C ALA A 194 -24.76 -5.59 -2.10
N LEU A 195 -25.07 -6.85 -1.75
CA LEU A 195 -24.36 -8.03 -2.25
C LEU A 195 -24.52 -8.17 -3.77
N HIS A 196 -25.72 -7.93 -4.31
CA HIS A 196 -25.97 -8.02 -5.74
C HIS A 196 -25.08 -7.05 -6.54
N SER A 197 -25.00 -5.80 -6.11
CA SER A 197 -24.11 -4.79 -6.65
C SER A 197 -22.64 -5.18 -6.54
N THR A 198 -22.19 -5.56 -5.34
CA THR A 198 -20.80 -5.96 -5.10
C THR A 198 -20.38 -7.13 -5.98
N GLN A 199 -21.23 -8.15 -6.11
CA GLN A 199 -20.96 -9.31 -6.98
C GLN A 199 -20.84 -8.93 -8.46
N ALA A 200 -21.66 -8.00 -8.95
CA ALA A 200 -21.58 -7.51 -10.32
C ALA A 200 -20.23 -6.81 -10.56
N MET A 201 -19.81 -5.93 -9.64
CA MET A 201 -18.53 -5.25 -9.72
C MET A 201 -17.35 -6.22 -9.66
N VAL A 202 -17.32 -7.16 -8.73
CA VAL A 202 -16.24 -8.16 -8.61
C VAL A 202 -16.09 -8.99 -9.89
N ARG A 203 -17.22 -9.44 -10.49
CA ARG A 203 -17.18 -10.18 -11.76
C ARG A 203 -16.63 -9.34 -12.90
N GLU A 204 -16.99 -8.08 -12.96
CA GLU A 204 -16.48 -7.17 -14.02
C GLU A 204 -14.99 -6.85 -13.80
N ILE A 205 -14.54 -6.65 -12.56
CA ILE A 205 -13.11 -6.49 -12.24
C ILE A 205 -12.33 -7.72 -12.69
N ALA A 206 -12.78 -8.93 -12.32
CA ALA A 206 -12.13 -10.18 -12.71
C ALA A 206 -12.03 -10.35 -14.24
N LYS A 207 -13.04 -9.88 -14.99
CA LYS A 207 -13.05 -9.91 -16.46
C LYS A 207 -12.07 -8.91 -17.07
N ARG A 208 -12.00 -7.68 -16.52
CA ARG A 208 -11.14 -6.61 -17.05
C ARG A 208 -9.68 -6.81 -16.65
N TYR A 209 -9.45 -7.32 -15.46
CA TYR A 209 -8.14 -7.46 -14.85
C TYR A 209 -7.86 -8.91 -14.42
N PRO A 210 -7.78 -9.86 -15.38
CA PRO A 210 -7.64 -11.29 -15.08
C PRO A 210 -6.32 -11.64 -14.38
N HIS A 211 -5.33 -10.73 -14.40
CA HIS A 211 -4.05 -10.89 -13.70
C HIS A 211 -4.05 -10.32 -12.28
N SER A 212 -5.11 -9.62 -11.88
CA SER A 212 -5.19 -9.08 -10.52
C SER A 212 -5.37 -10.22 -9.52
N GLU A 213 -4.46 -10.32 -8.57
CA GLU A 213 -4.57 -11.29 -7.48
C GLU A 213 -5.44 -10.78 -6.32
N LEU A 214 -5.72 -9.48 -6.30
CA LEU A 214 -6.56 -8.83 -5.30
C LEU A 214 -7.72 -8.14 -5.98
N MET A 215 -8.92 -8.53 -5.61
CA MET A 215 -10.16 -7.89 -6.04
C MET A 215 -10.89 -7.45 -4.79
N ASP A 216 -10.99 -6.15 -4.60
CA ASP A 216 -11.67 -5.57 -3.45
C ASP A 216 -12.62 -4.47 -3.92
N THR A 217 -13.88 -4.66 -3.56
CA THR A 217 -14.93 -3.67 -3.73
C THR A 217 -16.07 -4.00 -2.80
N TRP A 218 -16.80 -2.98 -2.38
CA TRP A 218 -17.97 -3.15 -1.53
C TRP A 218 -19.02 -2.11 -1.87
N THR A 219 -20.26 -2.43 -1.56
CA THR A 219 -21.38 -1.52 -1.72
C THR A 219 -21.94 -1.18 -0.36
N TRP A 220 -22.05 0.10 -0.11
CA TRP A 220 -22.78 0.62 1.04
C TRP A 220 -24.19 0.96 0.59
N PHE A 221 -25.18 0.23 1.07
CA PHE A 221 -26.59 0.45 0.75
C PHE A 221 -27.42 0.59 2.02
N GLN A 222 -28.16 1.67 2.12
CA GLN A 222 -29.00 2.00 3.27
C GLN A 222 -30.37 2.45 2.80
N SER A 223 -31.40 2.18 3.60
CA SER A 223 -32.78 2.59 3.33
C SER A 223 -33.52 2.97 4.60
N GLY A 224 -34.61 3.73 4.48
CA GLY A 224 -35.47 4.11 5.59
C GLY A 224 -34.69 4.77 6.74
N ILE A 225 -34.88 4.27 7.95
CA ILE A 225 -34.25 4.82 9.17
C ILE A 225 -32.72 4.72 9.15
N ASN A 226 -32.13 3.79 8.40
CA ASN A 226 -30.70 3.62 8.32
C ASN A 226 -30.00 4.72 7.51
N THR A 227 -30.73 5.60 6.85
CA THR A 227 -30.17 6.72 6.08
C THR A 227 -29.81 7.93 6.96
N ASP A 228 -30.16 7.93 8.24
CA ASP A 228 -29.90 9.04 9.16
C ASP A 228 -28.43 9.17 9.58
N GLY A 229 -27.62 8.18 9.32
CA GLY A 229 -26.25 8.07 9.83
C GLY A 229 -25.15 8.31 8.78
N ALA A 230 -25.47 8.89 7.65
CA ALA A 230 -24.50 9.14 6.59
C ALA A 230 -23.71 10.43 6.79
#